data_34769d54e7ec4115d2f4afa1ebfd912a
#
_entry.id   34769d54e7ec4115d2f4afa1ebfd912a
#
_cell.length_a   1.000
_cell.length_b   1.000
_cell.length_c   1.000
_cell.angle_alpha   90.00
_cell.angle_beta   90.00
_cell.angle_gamma   90.00
#
_symmetry.space_group_name_H-M   'P 1'
#
loop_
_entity.id
_entity.type
_entity.pdbx_description
1 polymer ?
#
loop_
_entity_poly.entity_id
_entity_poly.type
_entity_poly.pdbx_seq_one_letter_code
_entity_poly.pdbx_strand_id
1 'polypeptide(L)'
;MKGILIFLVVFGLLVFVHEFGHFIVAKKSGILVREFSIGMGPKLFQIRRNPTTYTIRWLPLGGYVRLAGADDESKLDPGMTVVLQLNDKNEVVRIDASEFDMPIEGIPVQVTKADLVDSLVINGYENGDEEKPVSYHVNHDATIIDKNKTELIIAPRDTQFQQANVWQKLATNFAGPLMNIILGFVV
;
A
#
# COMPACT_ATOMS: atom_id res chain seq x y z
N MET A 1 15.20 19.27 32.16
CA MET A 1 14.06 18.44 31.72
C MET A 1 13.05 19.20 30.83
N LYS A 2 12.60 20.42 31.23
CA LYS A 2 11.65 21.23 30.42
C LYS A 2 12.15 21.49 28.98
N GLY A 3 13.43 21.83 28.77
CA GLY A 3 13.99 22.10 27.44
C GLY A 3 13.98 20.88 26.50
N ILE A 4 14.26 19.68 27.02
CA ILE A 4 14.21 18.44 26.24
C ILE A 4 12.77 18.12 25.80
N LEU A 5 11.80 18.32 26.69
CA LEU A 5 10.40 18.10 26.37
C LEU A 5 9.91 19.06 25.28
N ILE A 6 10.24 20.36 25.41
CA ILE A 6 9.91 21.37 24.39
C ILE A 6 10.55 21.01 23.05
N PHE A 7 11.83 20.63 23.06
CA PHE A 7 12.54 20.19 21.87
C PHE A 7 11.82 19.02 21.18
N LEU A 8 11.45 17.97 21.94
CA LEU A 8 10.77 16.80 21.39
C LEU A 8 9.41 17.15 20.79
N VAL A 9 8.65 18.06 21.41
CA VAL A 9 7.35 18.51 20.89
C VAL A 9 7.53 19.30 19.59
N VAL A 10 8.45 20.29 19.59
CA VAL A 10 8.70 21.12 18.39
C VAL A 10 9.24 20.27 17.25
N PHE A 11 10.23 19.41 17.56
CA PHE A 11 10.80 18.50 16.55
C PHE A 11 9.78 17.54 16.00
N GLY A 12 8.95 16.92 16.86
CA GLY A 12 7.87 16.03 16.44
C GLY A 12 6.85 16.73 15.56
N LEU A 13 6.51 17.99 15.86
CA LEU A 13 5.61 18.80 15.01
C LEU A 13 6.23 19.08 13.63
N LEU A 14 7.50 19.45 13.58
CA LEU A 14 8.22 19.66 12.32
C LEU A 14 8.25 18.40 11.46
N VAL A 15 8.56 17.25 12.07
CA VAL A 15 8.55 15.96 11.37
C VAL A 15 7.14 15.61 10.89
N PHE A 16 6.13 15.75 11.74
CA PHE A 16 4.74 15.48 11.35
C PHE A 16 4.31 16.31 10.13
N VAL A 17 4.55 17.62 10.16
CA VAL A 17 4.19 18.54 9.07
C VAL A 17 4.93 18.20 7.79
N HIS A 18 6.21 17.82 7.90
CA HIS A 18 7.05 17.39 6.80
C HIS A 18 6.48 16.14 6.11
N GLU A 19 6.28 15.06 6.87
CA GLU A 19 5.73 13.80 6.35
C GLU A 19 4.31 13.96 5.82
N PHE A 20 3.51 14.81 6.47
CA PHE A 20 2.16 15.13 6.04
C PHE A 20 2.13 15.84 4.68
N GLY A 21 3.15 16.67 4.39
CA GLY A 21 3.36 17.26 3.08
C GLY A 21 3.52 16.21 1.99
N HIS A 22 4.45 15.28 2.17
CA HIS A 22 4.66 14.16 1.24
C HIS A 22 3.39 13.32 1.07
N PHE A 23 2.72 13.00 2.17
CA PHE A 23 1.50 12.21 2.18
C PHE A 23 0.37 12.83 1.36
N ILE A 24 0.06 14.13 1.59
CA ILE A 24 -1.03 14.80 0.89
C ILE A 24 -0.73 14.91 -0.60
N VAL A 25 0.49 15.31 -0.96
CA VAL A 25 0.84 15.50 -2.37
C VAL A 25 0.87 14.18 -3.10
N ALA A 26 1.41 13.11 -2.52
CA ALA A 26 1.36 11.77 -3.10
C ALA A 26 -0.09 11.33 -3.37
N LYS A 27 -0.98 11.44 -2.38
CA LYS A 27 -2.40 11.09 -2.56
C LYS A 27 -3.11 11.92 -3.63
N LYS A 28 -2.86 13.23 -3.67
CA LYS A 28 -3.44 14.11 -4.71
C LYS A 28 -2.88 13.83 -6.10
N SER A 29 -1.69 13.26 -6.17
CA SER A 29 -1.05 12.84 -7.43
C SER A 29 -1.51 11.46 -7.90
N GLY A 30 -2.45 10.80 -7.19
CA GLY A 30 -2.90 9.45 -7.53
C GLY A 30 -1.93 8.34 -7.10
N ILE A 31 -0.85 8.68 -6.38
CA ILE A 31 0.12 7.71 -5.91
C ILE A 31 -0.42 7.01 -4.67
N LEU A 32 -0.42 5.68 -4.71
CA LEU A 32 -0.91 4.85 -3.61
C LEU A 32 0.04 4.93 -2.41
N VAL A 33 -0.49 5.40 -1.28
CA VAL A 33 0.26 5.46 -0.03
C VAL A 33 -0.05 4.24 0.83
N ARG A 34 0.95 3.40 1.07
CA ARG A 34 0.86 2.18 1.88
C ARG A 34 0.86 2.46 3.37
N GLU A 35 1.79 3.30 3.81
CA GLU A 35 1.93 3.63 5.23
C GLU A 35 2.32 5.10 5.41
N PHE A 36 1.67 5.73 6.38
CA PHE A 36 2.05 7.03 6.95
C PHE A 36 2.46 6.79 8.40
N SER A 37 3.74 6.98 8.71
CA SER A 37 4.30 6.69 10.02
C SER A 37 4.92 7.91 10.67
N ILE A 38 4.57 8.14 11.93
CA ILE A 38 5.19 9.14 12.79
C ILE A 38 6.06 8.42 13.80
N GLY A 39 7.32 8.83 13.90
CA GLY A 39 8.31 8.20 14.76
C GLY A 39 9.02 7.03 14.11
N MET A 40 9.93 6.43 14.87
CA MET A 40 10.74 5.27 14.50
C MET A 40 10.67 4.18 15.58
N GLY A 41 11.18 2.97 15.26
CA GLY A 41 11.23 1.84 16.19
C GLY A 41 9.92 1.03 16.23
N PRO A 42 9.66 0.33 17.34
CA PRO A 42 8.47 -0.52 17.48
C PRO A 42 7.17 0.27 17.35
N LYS A 43 6.13 -0.39 16.81
CA LYS A 43 4.79 0.22 16.66
C LYS A 43 4.13 0.33 18.04
N LEU A 44 3.67 1.52 18.40
CA LEU A 44 2.82 1.77 19.58
C LEU A 44 1.34 1.62 19.23
N PHE A 45 0.96 2.24 18.12
CA PHE A 45 -0.42 2.29 17.67
C PHE A 45 -0.46 2.18 16.14
N GLN A 46 -1.42 1.42 15.64
CA GLN A 46 -1.63 1.27 14.20
C GLN A 46 -3.13 1.23 13.92
N ILE A 47 -3.57 2.05 12.98
CA ILE A 47 -4.93 1.99 12.43
C ILE A 47 -4.84 1.89 10.92
N ARG A 48 -5.66 1.02 10.35
CA ARG A 48 -5.74 0.85 8.92
C ARG A 48 -7.02 1.48 8.40
N ARG A 49 -6.87 2.36 7.43
CA ARG A 49 -7.97 2.88 6.62
C ARG A 49 -7.56 2.74 5.16
N ASN A 50 -8.08 1.71 4.52
CA ASN A 50 -7.72 1.41 3.13
C ASN A 50 -7.73 2.68 2.26
N PRO A 51 -6.70 2.90 1.45
CA PRO A 51 -5.54 2.03 1.20
C PRO A 51 -4.36 2.23 2.15
N THR A 52 -4.42 3.15 3.12
CA THR A 52 -3.28 3.61 3.92
C THR A 52 -3.33 3.07 5.34
N THR A 53 -2.19 2.60 5.82
CA THR A 53 -1.96 2.29 7.24
C THR A 53 -1.33 3.49 7.94
N TYR A 54 -1.91 3.93 9.03
CA TYR A 54 -1.40 5.02 9.87
C TYR A 54 -0.75 4.43 11.11
N THR A 55 0.52 4.77 11.35
CA THR A 55 1.30 4.17 12.45
C THR A 55 1.92 5.25 13.31
N ILE A 56 1.86 5.07 14.63
CA ILE A 56 2.64 5.84 15.62
C ILE A 56 3.66 4.89 16.23
N ARG A 57 4.92 5.31 16.26
CA ARG A 57 6.03 4.52 16.76
C ARG A 57 6.62 5.10 18.03
N TRP A 58 7.37 4.27 18.76
CA TRP A 58 7.85 4.59 20.10
C TRP A 58 8.77 5.81 20.16
N LEU A 59 9.71 5.94 19.23
CA LEU A 59 10.66 7.05 19.23
C LEU A 59 10.08 8.21 18.41
N PRO A 60 9.84 9.40 19.00
CA PRO A 60 9.30 10.56 18.27
C PRO A 60 10.37 11.25 17.39
N LEU A 61 11.30 10.48 16.87
CA LEU A 61 12.38 10.92 15.99
C LEU A 61 12.12 10.45 14.58
N GLY A 62 11.84 11.39 13.66
CA GLY A 62 11.57 11.08 12.27
C GLY A 62 10.16 10.58 11.99
N GLY A 63 9.96 10.18 10.77
CA GLY A 63 8.74 9.59 10.22
C GLY A 63 9.02 9.08 8.83
N TYR A 64 8.02 8.53 8.16
CA TYR A 64 8.11 8.18 6.75
C TYR A 64 6.74 8.02 6.09
N VAL A 65 6.72 8.23 4.79
CA VAL A 65 5.59 7.91 3.92
C VAL A 65 6.02 6.79 2.97
N ARG A 66 5.47 5.59 3.13
CA ARG A 66 5.73 4.47 2.24
C ARG A 66 4.76 4.51 1.07
N LEU A 67 5.30 4.74 -0.12
CA LEU A 67 4.55 4.75 -1.37
C LEU A 67 4.58 3.36 -2.02
N ALA A 68 3.55 3.03 -2.79
CA ALA A 68 3.56 1.82 -3.61
C ALA A 68 4.59 1.91 -4.73
N GLY A 69 5.22 0.78 -5.05
CA GLY A 69 6.27 0.71 -6.05
C GLY A 69 6.64 -0.71 -6.45
N ALA A 70 7.74 -0.85 -7.22
CA ALA A 70 8.16 -2.10 -7.85
C ALA A 70 8.44 -3.25 -6.85
N ASP A 71 8.74 -2.93 -5.59
CA ASP A 71 9.01 -3.92 -4.53
C ASP A 71 7.77 -4.18 -3.65
N ASP A 72 6.58 -3.93 -4.17
CA ASP A 72 5.34 -4.10 -3.42
C ASP A 72 5.05 -5.59 -3.16
N GLU A 73 4.54 -5.89 -1.96
CA GLU A 73 4.30 -7.24 -1.43
C GLU A 73 3.13 -7.97 -2.12
N SER A 74 2.48 -7.36 -3.11
CA SER A 74 1.33 -7.91 -3.83
C SER A 74 1.72 -8.80 -5.02
N LYS A 75 2.75 -9.65 -4.87
CA LYS A 75 3.16 -10.59 -5.92
C LYS A 75 2.53 -11.96 -5.69
N LEU A 76 2.03 -12.55 -6.75
CA LEU A 76 1.58 -13.95 -6.80
C LEU A 76 2.60 -14.74 -7.59
N ASP A 77 3.23 -15.72 -6.93
CA ASP A 77 4.19 -16.60 -7.58
C ASP A 77 3.48 -17.74 -8.31
N PRO A 78 4.02 -18.21 -9.45
CA PRO A 78 3.52 -19.41 -10.12
C PRO A 78 3.52 -20.62 -9.18
N GLY A 79 2.44 -21.40 -9.21
CA GLY A 79 2.24 -22.56 -8.35
C GLY A 79 1.49 -22.28 -7.04
N MET A 80 1.32 -21.00 -6.66
CA MET A 80 0.49 -20.66 -5.50
C MET A 80 -0.97 -21.01 -5.76
N THR A 81 -1.66 -21.48 -4.73
CA THR A 81 -3.12 -21.60 -4.73
C THR A 81 -3.70 -20.39 -4.03
N VAL A 82 -4.59 -19.69 -4.72
CA VAL A 82 -5.29 -18.52 -4.21
C VAL A 82 -6.80 -18.72 -4.33
N VAL A 83 -7.57 -18.04 -3.49
CA VAL A 83 -9.03 -18.00 -3.64
C VAL A 83 -9.43 -16.63 -4.17
N LEU A 84 -10.16 -16.63 -5.30
CA LEU A 84 -10.59 -15.42 -5.99
C LEU A 84 -12.06 -15.15 -5.69
N GLN A 85 -12.37 -13.94 -5.24
CA GLN A 85 -13.74 -13.43 -5.14
C GLN A 85 -14.03 -12.49 -6.29
N LEU A 86 -15.10 -12.78 -7.01
CA LEU A 86 -15.52 -12.01 -8.20
C LEU A 86 -16.69 -11.07 -7.87
N ASN A 87 -16.78 -9.99 -8.61
CA ASN A 87 -17.96 -9.11 -8.63
C ASN A 87 -18.99 -9.57 -9.69
N ASP A 88 -20.11 -8.86 -9.78
CA ASP A 88 -21.17 -9.13 -10.75
C ASP A 88 -20.73 -8.99 -12.23
N LYS A 89 -19.55 -8.38 -12.46
CA LYS A 89 -18.95 -8.22 -13.81
C LYS A 89 -17.92 -9.30 -14.13
N ASN A 90 -17.78 -10.31 -13.27
CA ASN A 90 -16.76 -11.36 -13.41
C ASN A 90 -15.31 -10.84 -13.28
N GLU A 91 -15.10 -9.73 -12.59
CA GLU A 91 -13.77 -9.22 -12.27
C GLU A 91 -13.36 -9.64 -10.84
N VAL A 92 -12.10 -10.00 -10.64
CA VAL A 92 -11.55 -10.31 -9.32
C VAL A 92 -11.47 -9.04 -8.49
N VAL A 93 -12.17 -9.00 -7.37
CA VAL A 93 -12.14 -7.87 -6.43
C VAL A 93 -11.36 -8.19 -5.16
N ARG A 94 -11.15 -9.47 -4.87
CA ARG A 94 -10.41 -9.91 -3.71
C ARG A 94 -9.66 -11.20 -3.99
N ILE A 95 -8.41 -11.25 -3.55
CA ILE A 95 -7.49 -12.36 -3.74
C ILE A 95 -7.04 -12.82 -2.36
N ASP A 96 -7.29 -14.06 -2.00
CA ASP A 96 -6.77 -14.64 -0.76
C ASP A 96 -5.58 -15.54 -1.07
N ALA A 97 -4.40 -15.08 -0.70
CA ALA A 97 -3.13 -15.78 -0.83
C ALA A 97 -2.55 -16.18 0.54
N SER A 98 -3.39 -16.26 1.57
CA SER A 98 -2.96 -16.48 2.96
C SER A 98 -2.56 -17.92 3.28
N GLU A 99 -2.89 -18.89 2.42
CA GLU A 99 -2.63 -20.34 2.63
C GLU A 99 -3.26 -20.91 3.92
N PHE A 100 -4.35 -20.32 4.42
CA PHE A 100 -5.02 -20.77 5.65
C PHE A 100 -6.16 -21.78 5.40
N ASP A 101 -6.47 -22.58 6.42
CA ASP A 101 -7.52 -23.64 6.41
C ASP A 101 -8.96 -23.10 6.23
N MET A 102 -9.19 -21.80 6.39
CA MET A 102 -10.47 -21.15 6.15
C MET A 102 -10.31 -20.00 5.14
N PRO A 103 -10.27 -20.31 3.85
CA PRO A 103 -10.24 -19.27 2.82
C PRO A 103 -11.57 -18.51 2.77
N ILE A 104 -11.53 -17.32 2.14
CA ILE A 104 -12.76 -16.57 1.81
C ILE A 104 -13.65 -17.43 0.87
N GLU A 105 -14.94 -17.15 0.85
CA GLU A 105 -15.81 -17.71 -0.18
C GLU A 105 -15.38 -17.23 -1.56
N GLY A 106 -15.09 -18.15 -2.47
CA GLY A 106 -14.62 -17.81 -3.80
C GLY A 106 -14.17 -19.01 -4.61
N ILE A 107 -13.49 -18.76 -5.69
CA ILE A 107 -13.01 -19.77 -6.64
C ILE A 107 -11.54 -20.07 -6.36
N PRO A 108 -11.17 -21.30 -5.95
CA PRO A 108 -9.77 -21.67 -5.80
C PRO A 108 -9.10 -21.80 -7.18
N VAL A 109 -7.96 -21.13 -7.34
CA VAL A 109 -7.18 -21.11 -8.57
C VAL A 109 -5.71 -21.37 -8.24
N GLN A 110 -5.12 -22.36 -8.90
CA GLN A 110 -3.67 -22.54 -8.90
C GLN A 110 -3.07 -21.62 -9.95
N VAL A 111 -2.32 -20.61 -9.48
CA VAL A 111 -1.75 -19.56 -10.34
C VAL A 111 -0.63 -20.13 -11.23
N THR A 112 -0.72 -19.91 -12.52
CA THR A 112 0.37 -20.18 -13.49
C THR A 112 1.11 -18.91 -13.82
N LYS A 113 0.39 -17.79 -13.95
CA LYS A 113 0.95 -16.46 -14.20
C LYS A 113 -0.01 -15.41 -13.67
N ALA A 114 0.52 -14.42 -12.97
CA ALA A 114 -0.25 -13.25 -12.55
C ALA A 114 0.48 -11.96 -12.89
N ASP A 115 -0.26 -10.97 -13.32
CA ASP A 115 0.21 -9.61 -13.51
C ASP A 115 -0.79 -8.65 -12.87
N LEU A 116 -0.44 -8.15 -11.69
CA LEU A 116 -1.26 -7.22 -10.91
C LEU A 116 -0.80 -5.76 -11.07
N VAL A 117 0.07 -5.52 -12.04
CA VAL A 117 0.67 -4.20 -12.30
C VAL A 117 0.19 -3.64 -13.64
N ASP A 118 0.36 -4.37 -14.72
CA ASP A 118 0.12 -3.89 -16.08
C ASP A 118 -1.19 -4.38 -16.69
N SER A 119 -1.29 -5.69 -16.91
CA SER A 119 -2.44 -6.27 -17.59
C SER A 119 -3.62 -6.57 -16.68
N LEU A 120 -3.39 -6.59 -15.37
CA LEU A 120 -4.37 -6.91 -14.33
C LEU A 120 -5.10 -8.22 -14.64
N VAL A 121 -4.33 -9.30 -14.82
CA VAL A 121 -4.84 -10.63 -15.16
C VAL A 121 -4.18 -11.70 -14.30
N ILE A 122 -4.99 -12.66 -13.86
CA ILE A 122 -4.55 -13.89 -13.22
C ILE A 122 -4.91 -15.07 -14.13
N ASN A 123 -3.91 -15.84 -14.53
CA ASN A 123 -4.05 -17.08 -15.27
C ASN A 123 -3.74 -18.26 -14.35
N GLY A 124 -4.46 -19.34 -14.50
CA GLY A 124 -4.26 -20.53 -13.69
C GLY A 124 -5.19 -21.66 -14.04
N TYR A 125 -5.30 -22.59 -13.11
CA TYR A 125 -6.17 -23.76 -13.22
C TYR A 125 -7.21 -23.72 -12.08
N GLU A 126 -8.48 -23.77 -12.44
CA GLU A 126 -9.55 -23.81 -11.45
C GLU A 126 -9.52 -25.13 -10.67
N ASN A 127 -9.55 -25.04 -9.35
CA ASN A 127 -9.42 -26.18 -8.43
C ASN A 127 -8.17 -27.06 -8.67
N GLY A 128 -7.11 -26.51 -9.31
CA GLY A 128 -5.91 -27.27 -9.67
C GLY A 128 -6.09 -28.24 -10.84
N ASP A 129 -7.19 -28.16 -11.56
CA ASP A 129 -7.50 -29.02 -12.72
C ASP A 129 -6.84 -28.45 -13.99
N GLU A 130 -5.74 -29.05 -14.42
CA GLU A 130 -4.97 -28.61 -15.61
C GLU A 130 -5.80 -28.67 -16.92
N GLU A 131 -6.91 -29.41 -16.95
CA GLU A 131 -7.82 -29.47 -18.10
C GLU A 131 -8.74 -28.24 -18.17
N LYS A 132 -8.77 -27.41 -17.10
CA LYS A 132 -9.58 -26.20 -16.98
C LYS A 132 -8.74 -24.94 -16.82
N PRO A 133 -8.03 -24.52 -17.88
CA PRO A 133 -7.30 -23.25 -17.83
C PRO A 133 -8.29 -22.08 -17.74
N VAL A 134 -8.01 -21.15 -16.84
CA VAL A 134 -8.83 -19.97 -16.62
C VAL A 134 -7.99 -18.70 -16.69
N SER A 135 -8.62 -17.61 -17.07
CA SER A 135 -8.04 -16.28 -17.08
C SER A 135 -9.07 -15.30 -16.50
N TYR A 136 -8.70 -14.67 -15.40
CA TYR A 136 -9.56 -13.71 -14.71
C TYR A 136 -8.98 -12.31 -14.80
N HIS A 137 -9.82 -11.35 -15.17
CA HIS A 137 -9.51 -9.93 -15.08
C HIS A 137 -9.56 -9.49 -13.62
N VAL A 138 -8.56 -8.73 -13.19
CA VAL A 138 -8.48 -8.18 -11.84
C VAL A 138 -8.94 -6.73 -11.86
N ASN A 139 -9.87 -6.40 -10.97
CA ASN A 139 -10.33 -5.03 -10.81
C ASN A 139 -9.19 -4.14 -10.31
N HIS A 140 -9.12 -2.90 -10.81
CA HIS A 140 -8.08 -1.94 -10.47
C HIS A 140 -7.92 -1.71 -8.95
N ASP A 141 -9.03 -1.74 -8.22
CA ASP A 141 -9.05 -1.51 -6.77
C ASP A 141 -9.15 -2.83 -5.96
N ALA A 142 -8.79 -3.96 -6.59
CA ALA A 142 -8.82 -5.26 -5.94
C ALA A 142 -7.90 -5.31 -4.72
N THR A 143 -8.25 -6.15 -3.75
CA THR A 143 -7.44 -6.40 -2.57
C THR A 143 -6.79 -7.77 -2.60
N ILE A 144 -5.62 -7.88 -1.99
CA ILE A 144 -4.91 -9.14 -1.76
C ILE A 144 -4.68 -9.34 -0.27
N ILE A 145 -5.00 -10.53 0.22
CA ILE A 145 -4.67 -10.97 1.57
C ILE A 145 -3.37 -11.75 1.50
N ASP A 146 -2.34 -11.24 2.14
CA ASP A 146 -1.01 -11.87 2.19
C ASP A 146 -0.93 -13.02 3.20
N LYS A 147 0.22 -13.71 3.26
CA LYS A 147 0.51 -14.80 4.23
C LYS A 147 0.41 -14.34 5.68
N ASN A 148 0.52 -13.05 5.97
CA ASN A 148 0.41 -12.46 7.31
C ASN A 148 -1.03 -12.05 7.66
N LYS A 149 -2.03 -12.45 6.87
CA LYS A 149 -3.42 -12.01 6.96
C LYS A 149 -3.60 -10.48 6.82
N THR A 150 -2.67 -9.83 6.14
CA THR A 150 -2.76 -8.41 5.88
C THR A 150 -3.47 -8.19 4.55
N GLU A 151 -4.60 -7.53 4.56
CA GLU A 151 -5.31 -7.18 3.34
C GLU A 151 -4.76 -5.86 2.78
N LEU A 152 -4.24 -5.88 1.56
CA LEU A 152 -3.65 -4.75 0.85
C LEU A 152 -4.40 -4.52 -0.47
N ILE A 153 -4.60 -3.27 -0.88
CA ILE A 153 -5.02 -2.97 -2.25
C ILE A 153 -3.85 -3.28 -3.17
N ILE A 154 -4.08 -3.91 -4.31
CA ILE A 154 -3.04 -4.08 -5.33
C ILE A 154 -2.50 -2.72 -5.77
N ALA A 155 -1.34 -2.69 -6.42
CA ALA A 155 -0.73 -1.45 -6.90
C ALA A 155 -0.56 -1.47 -8.42
N PRO A 156 -1.62 -1.20 -9.19
CA PRO A 156 -1.50 -1.03 -10.63
C PRO A 156 -0.46 0.03 -11.00
N ARG A 157 0.09 -0.07 -12.20
CA ARG A 157 1.19 0.80 -12.69
C ARG A 157 0.93 2.27 -12.47
N ASP A 158 -0.26 2.74 -12.75
CA ASP A 158 -0.66 4.15 -12.66
C ASP A 158 -0.70 4.68 -11.21
N THR A 159 -0.77 3.79 -10.20
CA THR A 159 -0.75 4.14 -8.77
C THR A 159 0.64 4.11 -8.13
N GLN A 160 1.66 3.65 -8.88
CA GLN A 160 3.03 3.52 -8.36
C GLN A 160 3.82 4.82 -8.48
N PHE A 161 4.62 5.14 -7.45
CA PHE A 161 5.49 6.33 -7.47
C PHE A 161 6.48 6.32 -8.63
N GLN A 162 7.07 5.15 -8.97
CA GLN A 162 8.05 5.04 -10.05
C GLN A 162 7.47 5.38 -11.43
N GLN A 163 6.15 5.21 -11.60
CA GLN A 163 5.45 5.46 -12.85
C GLN A 163 4.81 6.86 -12.92
N ALA A 164 4.76 7.56 -11.79
CA ALA A 164 4.30 8.94 -11.74
C ALA A 164 5.13 9.83 -12.66
N ASN A 165 4.52 10.87 -13.23
CA ASN A 165 5.22 11.81 -14.08
C ASN A 165 6.26 12.64 -13.28
N VAL A 166 7.19 13.27 -13.99
CA VAL A 166 8.30 14.02 -13.38
C VAL A 166 7.80 15.10 -12.42
N TRP A 167 6.74 15.81 -12.79
CA TRP A 167 6.18 16.87 -11.95
C TRP A 167 5.54 16.35 -10.67
N GLN A 168 4.84 15.22 -10.74
CA GLN A 168 4.28 14.55 -9.57
C GLN A 168 5.38 14.06 -8.61
N LYS A 169 6.47 13.47 -9.17
CA LYS A 169 7.65 13.06 -8.40
C LYS A 169 8.31 14.24 -7.71
N LEU A 170 8.57 15.31 -8.45
CA LEU A 170 9.15 16.53 -7.91
C LEU A 170 8.24 17.14 -6.83
N ALA A 171 6.95 17.31 -7.11
CA ALA A 171 6.00 17.84 -6.14
C ALA A 171 5.96 17.00 -4.85
N THR A 172 5.92 15.66 -4.98
CA THR A 172 5.93 14.76 -3.83
C THR A 172 7.22 14.89 -3.02
N ASN A 173 8.39 14.94 -3.69
CA ASN A 173 9.68 15.02 -2.99
C ASN A 173 9.91 16.39 -2.33
N PHE A 174 9.43 17.48 -2.92
CA PHE A 174 9.57 18.82 -2.35
C PHE A 174 8.48 19.20 -1.35
N ALA A 175 7.41 18.40 -1.26
CA ALA A 175 6.26 18.72 -0.41
C ALA A 175 6.62 18.81 1.08
N GLY A 176 7.46 17.92 1.59
CA GLY A 176 7.89 17.95 2.99
C GLY A 176 8.62 19.24 3.37
N PRO A 177 9.77 19.55 2.71
CA PRO A 177 10.48 20.82 2.95
C PRO A 177 9.59 22.05 2.78
N LEU A 178 8.73 22.07 1.75
CA LEU A 178 7.83 23.19 1.51
C LEU A 178 6.84 23.40 2.66
N MET A 179 6.27 22.32 3.20
CA MET A 179 5.36 22.40 4.33
C MET A 179 6.04 22.92 5.60
N ASN A 180 7.31 22.57 5.82
CA ASN A 180 8.09 23.14 6.94
C ASN A 180 8.37 24.63 6.76
N ILE A 181 8.64 25.09 5.53
CA ILE A 181 8.77 26.51 5.22
C ILE A 181 7.45 27.25 5.51
N ILE A 182 6.33 26.72 5.05
CA ILE A 182 4.99 27.28 5.33
C ILE A 182 4.74 27.35 6.83
N LEU A 183 5.05 26.28 7.58
CA LEU A 183 4.92 26.27 9.03
C LEU A 183 5.73 27.39 9.67
N GLY A 184 6.98 27.63 9.22
CA GLY A 184 7.84 28.70 9.73
C GLY A 184 7.31 30.13 9.47
N PHE A 185 6.42 30.32 8.49
CA PHE A 185 5.73 31.60 8.26
C PHE A 185 4.45 31.76 9.11
N VAL A 186 3.90 30.67 9.63
CA VAL A 186 2.64 30.68 10.41
C VAL A 186 2.91 30.80 11.89
N VAL A 187 4.09 30.35 12.37
CA VAL A 187 4.52 30.39 13.77
C VAL A 187 5.42 31.59 14.02
#